data_36ff01e06993d79f54a023fc2721a64b
#
_entry.id   36ff01e06993d79f54a023fc2721a64b
#
_cell.length_a   1.000
_cell.length_b   1.000
_cell.length_c   1.000
_cell.angle_alpha   90.00
_cell.angle_beta   90.00
_cell.angle_gamma   90.00
#
_symmetry.space_group_name_H-M   'P 1'
#
loop_
_entity.id
_entity.type
_entity.pdbx_description
1 polymer ?
#
loop_
_entity_poly.entity_id
_entity_poly.type
_entity_poly.pdbx_seq_one_letter_code
_entity_poly.pdbx_strand_id
1 'polypeptide(L)'
;SYCNHFSKGEEYVKNVLNELKVSYIRQYCIKTDERYYNIDFYLPDYGLAIEYNGEQHYKFSQYFHKTEENFIKQRQRDSEVRDLLYAKGIKLHIISYRTSFEKVKIDLEKLLK
;
A
#
# COMPACT_ATOMS: atom_id res chain seq x y z
N SER A 1 -13.99 11.79 -7.09
CA SER A 1 -13.52 11.16 -7.17
C SER A 1 -12.72 11.00 -6.90
N TYR A 2 -12.51 11.36 -6.77
CA TYR A 2 -11.75 11.13 -6.10
C TYR A 2 -10.84 10.07 -6.31
N CYS A 3 -11.07 9.18 -6.37
CA CYS A 3 -10.29 8.01 -6.31
C CYS A 3 -9.48 7.70 -7.54
N ASN A 4 -9.45 8.54 -8.51
CA ASN A 4 -8.62 8.33 -9.69
C ASN A 4 -7.24 8.96 -9.60
N HIS A 5 -6.97 9.62 -8.47
CA HIS A 5 -5.68 10.27 -8.30
C HIS A 5 -4.73 9.36 -7.54
N PHE A 6 -3.84 8.70 -8.27
CA PHE A 6 -2.81 7.88 -7.68
C PHE A 6 -1.50 8.63 -7.72
N SER A 7 -0.66 8.41 -6.72
CA SER A 7 0.66 9.03 -6.68
C SER A 7 1.54 8.50 -7.81
N LYS A 8 2.61 9.24 -8.11
CA LYS A 8 3.59 8.78 -9.10
C LYS A 8 4.20 7.45 -8.68
N GLY A 9 4.41 7.26 -7.38
CA GLY A 9 4.94 6.01 -6.87
C GLY A 9 4.02 4.83 -7.12
N GLU A 10 2.72 5.02 -6.86
CA GLU A 10 1.75 3.97 -7.12
C GLU A 10 1.67 3.64 -8.61
N GLU A 11 1.70 4.66 -9.47
CA GLU A 11 1.70 4.43 -10.91
C GLU A 11 2.94 3.70 -11.37
N TYR A 12 4.08 3.98 -10.75
CA TYR A 12 5.30 3.27 -11.07
C TYR A 12 5.21 1.79 -10.70
N VAL A 13 4.67 1.50 -9.51
CA VAL A 13 4.45 0.12 -9.07
C VAL A 13 3.53 -0.61 -10.06
N LYS A 14 2.44 0.03 -10.45
CA LYS A 14 1.52 -0.55 -11.44
C LYS A 14 2.26 -0.90 -12.73
N ASN A 15 3.08 0.01 -13.22
CA ASN A 15 3.80 -0.20 -14.46
C ASN A 15 4.79 -1.37 -14.35
N VAL A 16 5.46 -1.49 -13.21
CA VAL A 16 6.39 -2.62 -12.99
C VAL A 16 5.62 -3.93 -12.97
N LEU A 17 4.48 -3.99 -12.28
CA LEU A 17 3.66 -5.20 -12.24
C LEU A 17 3.18 -5.58 -13.63
N ASN A 18 2.80 -4.60 -14.45
CA ASN A 18 2.39 -4.84 -15.83
C ASN A 18 3.55 -5.40 -16.66
N GLU A 19 4.75 -4.84 -16.49
CA GLU A 19 5.93 -5.36 -17.19
C GLU A 19 6.23 -6.80 -16.82
N LEU A 20 6.05 -7.14 -15.54
CA LEU A 20 6.30 -8.49 -15.05
C LEU A 20 5.16 -9.45 -15.36
N LYS A 21 4.08 -8.93 -15.95
CA LYS A 21 2.90 -9.72 -16.31
C LYS A 21 2.26 -10.40 -15.12
N VAL A 22 2.25 -9.71 -13.99
CA VAL A 22 1.66 -10.19 -12.74
C VAL A 22 0.25 -9.65 -12.62
N SER A 23 -0.70 -10.52 -12.33
CA SER A 23 -2.09 -10.12 -12.08
C SER A 23 -2.20 -9.45 -10.72
N TYR A 24 -2.95 -8.36 -10.68
CA TYR A 24 -3.16 -7.63 -9.43
C TYR A 24 -4.55 -7.02 -9.39
N ILE A 25 -5.01 -6.75 -8.17
CA ILE A 25 -6.26 -6.03 -7.95
C ILE A 25 -5.89 -4.73 -7.26
N ARG A 26 -6.24 -3.60 -7.87
CA ARG A 26 -5.97 -2.29 -7.28
C ARG A 26 -7.08 -1.93 -6.30
N GLN A 27 -6.68 -1.21 -5.23
CA GLN A 27 -7.62 -0.77 -4.21
C GLN A 27 -8.45 -1.93 -3.69
N TYR A 28 -7.76 -3.02 -3.38
CA TYR A 28 -8.39 -4.23 -2.88
C TYR A 28 -9.02 -3.95 -1.53
N CYS A 29 -10.33 -4.15 -1.43
CA CYS A 29 -11.07 -3.82 -0.23
C CYS A 29 -11.13 -5.01 0.72
N ILE A 30 -10.71 -4.80 1.95
CA ILE A 30 -10.84 -5.78 3.02
C ILE A 30 -11.87 -5.27 4.01
N LYS A 31 -12.85 -6.08 4.31
CA LYS A 31 -13.92 -5.72 5.24
C LYS A 31 -13.74 -6.41 6.57
N THR A 32 -14.00 -5.65 7.63
CA THR A 32 -14.26 -6.23 8.95
C THR A 32 -15.72 -5.92 9.29
N ASP A 33 -16.19 -6.37 10.45
CA ASP A 33 -17.56 -6.07 10.89
C ASP A 33 -17.81 -4.57 11.02
N GLU A 34 -16.76 -3.81 11.27
CA GLU A 34 -16.90 -2.39 11.57
C GLU A 34 -16.32 -1.46 10.51
N ARG A 35 -15.39 -1.92 9.69
CA ARG A 35 -14.61 -1.02 8.82
C ARG A 35 -14.26 -1.64 7.48
N TYR A 36 -13.87 -0.76 6.56
CA TYR A 36 -13.30 -1.11 5.27
C TYR A 36 -11.88 -0.61 5.21
N TYR A 37 -10.99 -1.42 4.63
CA TYR A 37 -9.62 -0.99 4.37
C TYR A 37 -9.31 -1.27 2.92
N ASN A 38 -8.69 -0.30 2.24
CA ASN A 38 -8.26 -0.47 0.85
C ASN A 38 -6.76 -0.68 0.83
N ILE A 39 -6.35 -1.74 0.15
CA ILE A 39 -4.95 -2.09 -0.06
C ILE A 39 -4.59 -1.67 -1.48
N ASP A 40 -3.47 -0.98 -1.65
CA ASP A 40 -3.10 -0.43 -2.96
C ASP A 40 -3.07 -1.48 -4.06
N PHE A 41 -2.42 -2.61 -3.80
CA PHE A 41 -2.35 -3.72 -4.75
C PHE A 41 -2.45 -5.05 -4.00
N TYR A 42 -3.24 -5.95 -4.51
CA TYR A 42 -3.26 -7.33 -4.03
C TYR A 42 -2.93 -8.25 -5.18
N LEU A 43 -1.96 -9.15 -4.99
CA LEU A 43 -1.50 -10.10 -5.99
C LEU A 43 -2.00 -11.50 -5.59
N PRO A 44 -3.14 -11.94 -6.16
CA PRO A 44 -3.75 -13.20 -5.73
C PRO A 44 -2.84 -14.42 -5.92
N ASP A 45 -2.07 -14.45 -7.00
CA ASP A 45 -1.21 -15.60 -7.29
C ASP A 45 -0.06 -15.74 -6.31
N TYR A 46 0.23 -14.69 -5.56
CA TYR A 46 1.34 -14.67 -4.62
C TYR A 46 0.90 -14.56 -3.16
N GLY A 47 -0.39 -14.34 -2.93
CA GLY A 47 -0.88 -14.05 -1.58
C GLY A 47 -0.16 -12.85 -0.98
N LEU A 48 0.07 -11.83 -1.78
CA LEU A 48 0.90 -10.69 -1.42
C LEU A 48 0.14 -9.38 -1.62
N ALA A 49 0.14 -8.55 -0.58
CA ALA A 49 -0.39 -7.19 -0.65
C ALA A 49 0.79 -6.22 -0.73
N ILE A 50 0.65 -5.18 -1.54
CA ILE A 50 1.66 -4.13 -1.67
C ILE A 50 1.01 -2.81 -1.33
N GLU A 51 1.64 -2.06 -0.42
CA GLU A 51 1.22 -0.72 -0.04
C GLU A 51 2.33 0.27 -0.36
N TYR A 52 1.96 1.36 -1.01
CA TYR A 52 2.91 2.46 -1.23
C TYR A 52 2.60 3.55 -0.22
N ASN A 53 3.51 3.75 0.73
CA ASN A 53 3.32 4.71 1.79
C ASN A 53 4.00 6.03 1.48
N GLY A 54 3.20 7.08 1.32
CA GLY A 54 3.70 8.41 1.12
C GLY A 54 4.20 9.05 2.41
N GLU A 55 4.64 10.27 2.33
CA GLU A 55 5.22 10.99 3.48
C GLU A 55 4.27 11.05 4.67
N GLN A 56 2.98 11.19 4.43
CA GLN A 56 1.99 11.31 5.49
C GLN A 56 1.90 10.09 6.40
N HIS A 57 2.43 8.94 5.98
CA HIS A 57 2.47 7.75 6.83
C HIS A 57 3.59 7.78 7.86
N TYR A 58 4.58 8.67 7.70
CA TYR A 58 5.77 8.68 8.53
C TYR A 58 5.95 9.96 9.31
N LYS A 59 5.39 11.06 8.82
CA LYS A 59 5.56 12.38 9.43
C LYS A 59 4.22 13.04 9.61
N PHE A 60 4.05 13.74 10.73
CA PHE A 60 2.89 14.62 10.85
C PHE A 60 3.02 15.72 9.81
N SER A 61 1.94 15.97 9.10
CA SER A 61 1.86 17.05 8.13
C SER A 61 0.54 17.76 8.31
N GLN A 62 0.59 19.06 8.54
CA GLN A 62 -0.61 19.86 8.70
C GLN A 62 -1.43 19.88 7.42
N TYR A 63 -0.79 19.72 6.28
CA TYR A 63 -1.46 19.65 4.99
C TYR A 63 -2.30 18.38 4.85
N PHE A 64 -1.75 17.23 5.24
CA PHE A 64 -2.42 15.95 5.06
C PHE A 64 -3.30 15.58 6.25
N HIS A 65 -2.87 15.90 7.47
CA HIS A 65 -3.54 15.39 8.67
C HIS A 65 -4.38 16.42 9.40
N LYS A 66 -4.03 17.69 9.22
CA LYS A 66 -4.67 18.84 9.88
C LYS A 66 -4.45 18.86 11.40
N THR A 67 -4.45 17.72 12.07
CA THR A 67 -4.20 17.61 13.49
C THR A 67 -3.31 16.43 13.81
N GLU A 68 -2.62 16.49 14.94
CA GLU A 68 -1.81 15.38 15.42
C GLU A 68 -2.70 14.16 15.72
N GLU A 69 -3.92 14.39 16.17
CA GLU A 69 -4.85 13.32 16.45
C GLU A 69 -5.15 12.50 15.19
N ASN A 70 -5.36 13.15 14.05
CA ASN A 70 -5.60 12.46 12.80
C ASN A 70 -4.37 11.67 12.35
N PHE A 71 -3.17 12.19 12.61
CA PHE A 71 -1.95 11.46 12.31
C PHE A 71 -1.84 10.18 13.16
N ILE A 72 -2.16 10.28 14.45
CA ILE A 72 -2.16 9.11 15.34
C ILE A 72 -3.17 8.07 14.86
N LYS A 73 -4.37 8.51 14.48
CA LYS A 73 -5.40 7.62 13.96
C LYS A 73 -4.94 6.89 12.70
N GLN A 74 -4.22 7.59 11.82
CA GLN A 74 -3.71 6.94 10.61
C GLN A 74 -2.70 5.87 10.97
N ARG A 75 -1.82 6.10 11.93
CA ARG A 75 -0.84 5.10 12.35
C ARG A 75 -1.52 3.88 12.97
N GLN A 76 -2.58 4.11 13.76
CA GLN A 76 -3.36 3.02 14.34
C GLN A 76 -4.02 2.19 13.24
N ARG A 77 -4.58 2.85 12.23
CA ARG A 77 -5.20 2.18 11.10
C ARG A 77 -4.19 1.33 10.34
N ASP A 78 -2.99 1.86 10.11
CA ASP A 78 -1.94 1.12 9.41
C ASP A 78 -1.57 -0.15 10.17
N SER A 79 -1.51 -0.07 11.51
CA SER A 79 -1.23 -1.23 12.35
C SER A 79 -2.35 -2.26 12.28
N GLU A 80 -3.61 -1.82 12.31
CA GLU A 80 -4.76 -2.73 12.21
C GLU A 80 -4.77 -3.46 10.87
N VAL A 81 -4.42 -2.77 9.79
CA VAL A 81 -4.37 -3.38 8.47
C VAL A 81 -3.30 -4.48 8.43
N ARG A 82 -2.12 -4.22 8.99
CA ARG A 82 -1.07 -5.22 9.05
C ARG A 82 -1.51 -6.47 9.80
N ASP A 83 -2.14 -6.27 10.96
CA ASP A 83 -2.61 -7.38 11.77
C ASP A 83 -3.69 -8.19 11.04
N LEU A 84 -4.59 -7.49 10.35
CA LEU A 84 -5.66 -8.14 9.61
C LEU A 84 -5.11 -8.98 8.45
N LEU A 85 -4.16 -8.44 7.71
CA LEU A 85 -3.52 -9.16 6.61
C LEU A 85 -2.78 -10.39 7.14
N TYR A 86 -2.06 -10.24 8.23
CA TYR A 86 -1.35 -11.36 8.84
C TYR A 86 -2.33 -12.47 9.22
N ALA A 87 -3.45 -12.10 9.83
CA ALA A 87 -4.47 -13.07 10.24
C ALA A 87 -5.08 -13.80 9.04
N LYS A 88 -5.12 -13.16 7.88
CA LYS A 88 -5.63 -13.78 6.65
C LYS A 88 -4.57 -14.58 5.89
N GLY A 89 -3.34 -14.60 6.38
CA GLY A 89 -2.26 -15.29 5.70
C GLY A 89 -1.72 -14.56 4.49
N ILE A 90 -1.98 -13.27 4.40
CA ILE A 90 -1.52 -12.44 3.28
C ILE A 90 -0.24 -11.72 3.69
N LYS A 91 0.81 -11.89 2.91
CA LYS A 91 2.07 -11.18 3.14
C LYS A 91 1.91 -9.72 2.74
N LEU A 92 2.60 -8.85 3.43
CA LEU A 92 2.54 -7.41 3.15
C LEU A 92 3.94 -6.89 2.83
N HIS A 93 4.04 -6.21 1.69
CA HIS A 93 5.26 -5.51 1.29
C HIS A 93 4.95 -4.02 1.24
N ILE A 94 5.64 -3.25 2.07
CA ILE A 94 5.45 -1.81 2.15
C ILE A 94 6.58 -1.13 1.40
N ILE A 95 6.22 -0.22 0.50
CA ILE A 95 7.18 0.58 -0.25
C ILE A 95 7.10 2.01 0.29
N SER A 96 8.21 2.50 0.84
CA SER A 96 8.28 3.86 1.35
C SER A 96 8.48 4.85 0.19
N TYR A 97 7.88 6.04 0.32
CA TYR A 97 8.07 7.11 -0.66
C TYR A 97 9.56 7.50 -0.81
N ARG A 98 10.38 7.14 0.17
CA ARG A 98 11.83 7.43 0.12
C ARG A 98 12.61 6.45 -0.74
N THR A 99 11.99 5.35 -1.14
CA THR A 99 12.65 4.34 -1.95
C THR A 99 12.71 4.83 -3.39
N SER A 100 13.90 4.78 -4.00
CA SER A 100 14.03 5.16 -5.42
C SER A 100 13.23 4.20 -6.29
N PHE A 101 12.78 4.69 -7.44
CA PHE A 101 12.02 3.86 -8.37
C PHE A 101 12.86 2.66 -8.85
N GLU A 102 14.13 2.88 -9.06
CA GLU A 102 15.04 1.81 -9.44
C GLU A 102 15.05 0.69 -8.41
N LYS A 103 15.14 1.05 -7.13
CA LYS A 103 15.13 0.04 -6.07
C LYS A 103 13.77 -0.63 -5.95
N VAL A 104 12.68 0.10 -6.15
CA VAL A 104 11.33 -0.48 -6.16
C VAL A 104 11.26 -1.60 -7.19
N LYS A 105 11.75 -1.35 -8.39
CA LYS A 105 11.72 -2.34 -9.46
C LYS A 105 12.56 -3.57 -9.09
N ILE A 106 13.76 -3.36 -8.57
CA ILE A 106 14.64 -4.45 -8.17
C ILE A 106 13.98 -5.30 -7.09
N ASP A 107 13.42 -4.66 -6.08
CA ASP A 107 12.77 -5.37 -4.97
C ASP A 107 11.57 -6.19 -5.45
N LEU A 108 10.75 -5.62 -6.33
CA LEU A 108 9.59 -6.33 -6.87
C LEU A 108 10.01 -7.50 -7.74
N GLU A 109 11.04 -7.33 -8.55
CA GLU A 109 11.56 -8.42 -9.37
C GLU A 109 12.03 -9.59 -8.51
N LYS A 110 12.65 -9.30 -7.36
CA LYS A 110 13.09 -10.34 -6.44
C LYS A 110 11.92 -11.03 -5.75
N LEU A 111 10.93 -10.25 -5.34
CA LEU A 111 9.75 -10.80 -4.65
C LEU A 111 8.90 -11.70 -5.55
N LEU A 112 8.86 -11.40 -6.82
CA LEU A 112 7.92 -12.04 -7.75
C LEU A 112 8.56 -13.06 -8.69
N LYS A 113 9.75 -13.46 -8.36
CA LYS A 113 10.40 -14.54 -9.11
C LYS A 113 9.97 -15.90 -8.61
#